data_e12dd795b60c7f52364407e7f0cb6d04
#
_entry.id   e12dd795b60c7f52364407e7f0cb6d04
#
_cell.length_a   1.000
_cell.length_b   1.000
_cell.length_c   1.000
_cell.angle_alpha   90.00
_cell.angle_beta   90.00
_cell.angle_gamma   90.00
#
_symmetry.space_group_name_H-M   'P 1'
#
loop_
_entity.id
_entity.type
_entity.pdbx_description
1 polymer ?
#
loop_
_entity_poly.entity_id
_entity_poly.type
_entity_poly.pdbx_seq_one_letter_code
_entity_poly.pdbx_strand_id
1 'polypeptide(L)'
;IIFPMFEFEMPGNVDNLKEMEIELCEYLGFPKLSDQTYFKWVSDFDVEELDHEHEEKIGYGMITHFPEFTSPFWNMSRNTDGVTSKKIDVILGGMETIGSAERSTDVEQMRDTFHTITNGEYSELLYKLFGKERVEAELEKFLEFDFFPRVGGGIGMTRMISALDKI
;
A
#
# COMPACT_ATOMS: atom_id res chain seq x y z
N ILE A 1 -14.86 -6.28 16.36
CA ILE A 1 -15.06 -6.31 14.88
C ILE A 1 -13.98 -7.23 14.33
N ILE A 2 -14.36 -8.24 13.56
CA ILE A 2 -13.43 -9.13 12.85
C ILE A 2 -13.38 -8.66 11.41
N PHE A 3 -12.17 -8.36 10.91
CA PHE A 3 -11.92 -7.97 9.52
C PHE A 3 -10.99 -9.01 8.89
N PRO A 4 -11.55 -10.03 8.21
CA PRO A 4 -10.72 -11.08 7.60
C PRO A 4 -9.95 -10.52 6.40
N MET A 5 -8.65 -10.80 6.38
CA MET A 5 -7.76 -10.45 5.28
C MET A 5 -7.10 -11.71 4.70
N PHE A 6 -6.92 -11.73 3.41
CA PHE A 6 -6.00 -12.64 2.74
C PHE A 6 -4.73 -11.87 2.43
N GLU A 7 -3.61 -12.29 3.00
CA GLU A 7 -2.31 -11.67 2.76
C GLU A 7 -1.47 -12.53 1.82
N PHE A 8 -0.70 -11.87 0.97
CA PHE A 8 0.21 -12.52 0.04
C PHE A 8 1.54 -11.79 -0.02
N GLU A 9 2.60 -12.54 -0.33
CA GLU A 9 3.94 -12.05 -0.57
C GLU A 9 4.56 -12.91 -1.68
N MET A 10 5.21 -12.30 -2.66
CA MET A 10 5.84 -13.00 -3.77
C MET A 10 7.11 -12.27 -4.25
N PRO A 11 8.10 -13.00 -4.84
CA PRO A 11 9.21 -12.35 -5.53
C PRO A 11 8.72 -11.51 -6.72
N GLY A 12 9.31 -10.33 -6.92
CA GLY A 12 8.95 -9.45 -8.03
C GLY A 12 9.11 -7.98 -7.71
N ASN A 13 8.66 -7.16 -8.65
CA ASN A 13 8.62 -5.70 -8.55
C ASN A 13 7.19 -5.18 -8.69
N VAL A 14 7.00 -3.87 -8.61
CA VAL A 14 5.67 -3.24 -8.68
C VAL A 14 4.94 -3.51 -10.00
N ASP A 15 5.65 -3.72 -11.12
CA ASP A 15 5.02 -4.04 -12.40
C ASP A 15 4.43 -5.46 -12.39
N ASN A 16 5.15 -6.43 -11.80
CA ASN A 16 4.64 -7.80 -11.61
C ASN A 16 3.44 -7.81 -10.65
N LEU A 17 3.49 -7.00 -9.59
CA LEU A 17 2.38 -6.85 -8.66
C LEU A 17 1.12 -6.34 -9.36
N LYS A 18 1.27 -5.25 -10.11
CA LYS A 18 0.19 -4.63 -10.87
C LYS A 18 -0.43 -5.58 -11.90
N GLU A 19 0.40 -6.31 -12.65
CA GLU A 19 -0.05 -7.30 -13.61
C GLU A 19 -0.87 -8.40 -12.92
N MET A 20 -0.37 -8.95 -11.83
CA MET A 20 -1.06 -9.98 -11.03
C MET A 20 -2.42 -9.49 -10.51
N GLU A 21 -2.50 -8.26 -10.00
CA GLU A 21 -3.75 -7.69 -9.49
C GLU A 21 -4.78 -7.43 -10.59
N ILE A 22 -4.34 -6.99 -11.77
CA ILE A 22 -5.20 -6.84 -12.94
C ILE A 22 -5.74 -8.20 -13.38
N GLU A 23 -4.86 -9.20 -13.52
CA GLU A 23 -5.25 -10.58 -13.91
C GLU A 23 -6.23 -11.19 -12.89
N LEU A 24 -6.00 -10.98 -11.60
CA LEU A 24 -6.92 -11.43 -10.54
C LEU A 24 -8.30 -10.80 -10.70
N CYS A 25 -8.36 -9.49 -10.92
CA CYS A 25 -9.63 -8.78 -11.07
C CYS A 25 -10.37 -9.21 -12.34
N GLU A 26 -9.65 -9.41 -13.46
CA GLU A 26 -10.22 -9.93 -14.70
C GLU A 26 -10.75 -11.36 -14.54
N TYR A 27 -9.98 -12.23 -13.86
CA TYR A 27 -10.40 -13.61 -13.56
C TYR A 27 -11.67 -13.67 -12.72
N LEU A 28 -11.83 -12.75 -11.77
CA LEU A 28 -13.02 -12.63 -10.92
C LEU A 28 -14.22 -11.97 -11.62
N GLY A 29 -14.04 -11.46 -12.85
CA GLY A 29 -15.09 -10.87 -13.66
C GLY A 29 -15.36 -9.39 -13.41
N PHE A 30 -14.45 -8.69 -12.73
CA PHE A 30 -14.57 -7.25 -12.56
C PHE A 30 -14.41 -6.48 -13.88
N PRO A 31 -15.02 -5.30 -14.02
CA PRO A 31 -14.78 -4.42 -15.14
C PRO A 31 -13.31 -4.03 -15.25
N LYS A 32 -12.89 -3.61 -16.45
CA LYS A 32 -11.54 -3.07 -16.65
C LYS A 32 -11.27 -1.92 -15.68
N LEU A 33 -10.17 -2.04 -14.92
CA LEU A 33 -9.76 -1.04 -13.95
C LEU A 33 -9.22 0.23 -14.65
N SER A 34 -9.61 1.39 -14.16
CA SER A 34 -8.99 2.67 -14.51
C SER A 34 -7.68 2.80 -13.74
N ASP A 35 -6.55 2.83 -14.44
CA ASP A 35 -5.21 2.83 -13.86
C ASP A 35 -4.60 4.23 -13.94
N GLN A 36 -4.45 4.89 -12.79
CA GLN A 36 -3.87 6.23 -12.72
C GLN A 36 -2.99 6.40 -11.47
N THR A 37 -2.09 7.38 -11.55
CA THR A 37 -1.31 7.83 -10.38
C THR A 37 -2.18 8.62 -9.41
N TYR A 38 -1.78 8.68 -8.14
CA TYR A 38 -2.43 9.49 -7.11
C TYR A 38 -2.66 10.94 -7.57
N PHE A 39 -1.60 11.59 -8.07
CA PHE A 39 -1.69 12.98 -8.54
C PHE A 39 -2.60 13.16 -9.76
N LYS A 40 -2.73 12.15 -10.61
CA LYS A 40 -3.66 12.21 -11.73
C LYS A 40 -5.11 12.16 -11.24
N TRP A 41 -5.43 11.30 -10.27
CA TRP A 41 -6.74 11.26 -9.64
C TRP A 41 -7.09 12.57 -8.91
N VAL A 42 -6.14 13.10 -8.13
CA VAL A 42 -6.27 14.41 -7.46
C VAL A 42 -6.60 15.52 -8.46
N SER A 43 -5.88 15.55 -9.59
CA SER A 43 -6.12 16.52 -10.66
C SER A 43 -7.49 16.34 -11.34
N ASP A 44 -7.92 15.11 -11.57
CA ASP A 44 -9.19 14.82 -12.24
C ASP A 44 -10.40 15.18 -11.36
N PHE A 45 -10.27 15.07 -10.06
CA PHE A 45 -11.31 15.45 -9.09
C PHE A 45 -11.23 16.91 -8.64
N ASP A 46 -10.16 17.64 -9.00
CA ASP A 46 -9.89 19.02 -8.56
C ASP A 46 -9.87 19.16 -7.02
N VAL A 47 -9.09 18.30 -6.37
CA VAL A 47 -8.95 18.23 -4.91
C VAL A 47 -7.49 18.27 -4.49
N GLU A 48 -7.20 18.48 -3.19
CA GLU A 48 -5.85 18.45 -2.64
C GLU A 48 -5.44 17.03 -2.22
N GLU A 49 -6.40 16.22 -1.77
CA GLU A 49 -6.17 14.87 -1.27
C GLU A 49 -7.37 13.96 -1.61
N LEU A 50 -7.09 12.66 -1.81
CA LEU A 50 -8.12 11.64 -2.02
C LEU A 50 -8.67 11.15 -0.68
N ASP A 51 -9.97 10.91 -0.64
CA ASP A 51 -10.69 10.29 0.47
C ASP A 51 -11.66 9.21 -0.01
N HIS A 52 -12.44 8.63 0.89
CA HIS A 52 -13.40 7.57 0.58
C HIS A 52 -14.51 7.99 -0.41
N GLU A 53 -14.89 9.27 -0.46
CA GLU A 53 -15.88 9.75 -1.43
C GLU A 53 -15.30 9.74 -2.85
N HIS A 54 -13.99 9.92 -2.98
CA HIS A 54 -13.29 9.81 -4.26
C HIS A 54 -13.15 8.35 -4.69
N GLU A 55 -12.91 7.42 -3.76
CA GLU A 55 -12.93 5.98 -4.06
C GLU A 55 -14.29 5.54 -4.59
N GLU A 56 -15.40 6.02 -4.01
CA GLU A 56 -16.75 5.76 -4.53
C GLU A 56 -16.93 6.22 -5.97
N LYS A 57 -16.37 7.38 -6.33
CA LYS A 57 -16.44 7.93 -7.71
C LYS A 57 -15.53 7.16 -8.68
N ILE A 58 -14.37 6.68 -8.24
CA ILE A 58 -13.50 5.79 -9.03
C ILE A 58 -14.26 4.52 -9.39
N GLY A 59 -14.95 3.93 -8.44
CA GLY A 59 -15.75 2.73 -8.61
C GLY A 59 -14.91 1.47 -8.84
N TYR A 60 -14.20 1.38 -9.97
CA TYR A 60 -13.28 0.29 -10.35
C TYR A 60 -11.99 0.89 -10.90
N GLY A 61 -10.92 0.83 -10.13
CA GLY A 61 -9.66 1.45 -10.52
C GLY A 61 -8.47 1.08 -9.64
N MET A 62 -7.32 1.59 -10.05
CA MET A 62 -6.06 1.49 -9.30
C MET A 62 -5.53 2.90 -9.03
N ILE A 63 -5.02 3.09 -7.81
CA ILE A 63 -4.29 4.29 -7.41
C ILE A 63 -2.85 3.85 -7.21
N THR A 64 -1.91 4.50 -7.89
CA THR A 64 -0.49 4.19 -7.85
C THR A 64 0.34 5.43 -7.51
N HIS A 65 1.64 5.27 -7.22
CA HIS A 65 2.54 6.40 -6.94
C HIS A 65 2.04 7.29 -5.80
N PHE A 66 1.85 6.69 -4.62
CA PHE A 66 1.40 7.40 -3.43
C PHE A 66 2.47 8.37 -2.93
N PRO A 67 2.15 9.68 -2.76
CA PRO A 67 3.10 10.66 -2.28
C PRO A 67 3.43 10.47 -0.80
N GLU A 68 4.62 10.95 -0.38
CA GLU A 68 5.11 10.80 1.00
C GLU A 68 4.17 11.43 2.06
N PHE A 69 3.43 12.47 1.74
CA PHE A 69 2.50 13.07 2.69
C PHE A 69 1.32 12.15 3.07
N THR A 70 1.02 11.12 2.25
CA THR A 70 0.05 10.07 2.59
C THR A 70 0.61 9.02 3.54
N SER A 71 1.84 9.20 4.00
CA SER A 71 2.56 8.32 4.92
C SER A 71 2.60 6.84 4.49
N PRO A 72 3.12 6.52 3.28
CA PRO A 72 3.32 5.14 2.86
C PRO A 72 4.18 4.41 3.88
N PHE A 73 3.83 3.15 4.18
CA PHE A 73 4.48 2.43 5.28
C PHE A 73 6.00 2.37 5.12
N TRP A 74 6.74 2.39 6.22
CA TRP A 74 8.19 2.58 6.27
C TRP A 74 9.00 1.57 5.46
N ASN A 75 8.52 0.34 5.30
CA ASN A 75 9.20 -0.71 4.54
C ASN A 75 8.76 -0.82 3.07
N MET A 76 7.95 0.12 2.58
CA MET A 76 7.60 0.19 1.16
C MET A 76 8.74 0.81 0.37
N SER A 77 8.99 0.28 -0.84
CA SER A 77 9.96 0.84 -1.78
C SER A 77 9.51 2.21 -2.29
N ARG A 78 10.46 3.11 -2.50
CA ARG A 78 10.21 4.44 -3.06
C ARG A 78 10.51 4.45 -4.55
N ASN A 79 9.81 5.29 -5.28
CA ASN A 79 10.10 5.55 -6.70
C ASN A 79 11.38 6.39 -6.84
N THR A 80 11.97 6.36 -8.02
CA THR A 80 13.19 7.12 -8.33
C THR A 80 12.98 8.64 -8.36
N ASP A 81 11.72 9.09 -8.32
CA ASP A 81 11.35 10.50 -8.20
C ASP A 81 11.65 11.10 -6.81
N GLY A 82 11.88 10.24 -5.82
CA GLY A 82 12.18 10.63 -4.43
C GLY A 82 11.00 11.22 -3.65
N VAL A 83 9.80 11.22 -4.23
CA VAL A 83 8.59 11.84 -3.62
C VAL A 83 7.38 10.92 -3.58
N THR A 84 7.42 9.78 -4.26
CA THR A 84 6.34 8.80 -4.25
C THR A 84 6.81 7.39 -3.90
N SER A 85 5.90 6.57 -3.40
CA SER A 85 6.12 5.16 -3.08
C SER A 85 5.53 4.24 -4.15
N LYS A 86 6.05 3.01 -4.20
CA LYS A 86 5.56 1.93 -5.06
C LYS A 86 4.39 1.19 -4.38
N LYS A 87 3.42 1.95 -3.91
CA LYS A 87 2.17 1.46 -3.34
C LYS A 87 1.09 1.40 -4.42
N ILE A 88 0.21 0.40 -4.34
CA ILE A 88 -0.99 0.26 -5.17
C ILE A 88 -2.18 0.02 -4.25
N ASP A 89 -3.25 0.77 -4.46
CA ASP A 89 -4.56 0.47 -3.90
C ASP A 89 -5.52 0.15 -5.04
N VAL A 90 -6.15 -1.03 -4.98
CA VAL A 90 -7.18 -1.45 -5.92
C VAL A 90 -8.55 -1.16 -5.36
N ILE A 91 -9.27 -0.30 -6.05
CA ILE A 91 -10.64 0.12 -5.71
C ILE A 91 -11.62 -0.77 -6.46
N LEU A 92 -12.45 -1.50 -5.74
CA LEU A 92 -13.50 -2.35 -6.31
C LEU A 92 -14.84 -2.01 -5.68
N GLY A 93 -15.81 -1.68 -6.53
CA GLY A 93 -17.15 -1.28 -6.11
C GLY A 93 -17.17 -0.02 -5.23
N GLY A 94 -16.18 0.87 -5.42
CA GLY A 94 -16.05 2.14 -4.70
C GLY A 94 -15.35 2.07 -3.36
N MET A 95 -14.58 1.01 -3.08
CA MET A 95 -13.80 0.87 -1.84
C MET A 95 -12.42 0.28 -2.13
N GLU A 96 -11.38 0.78 -1.44
CA GLU A 96 -10.09 0.11 -1.39
C GLU A 96 -10.28 -1.33 -0.91
N THR A 97 -10.02 -2.29 -1.78
CA THR A 97 -10.23 -3.72 -1.52
C THR A 97 -8.92 -4.47 -1.41
N ILE A 98 -7.90 -4.07 -2.17
CA ILE A 98 -6.54 -4.59 -2.08
C ILE A 98 -5.61 -3.42 -1.83
N GLY A 99 -4.81 -3.52 -0.77
CA GLY A 99 -3.70 -2.61 -0.50
C GLY A 99 -2.39 -3.36 -0.60
N SER A 100 -1.48 -2.90 -1.46
CA SER A 100 -0.26 -3.63 -1.79
C SER A 100 0.93 -2.71 -2.07
N ALA A 101 2.14 -3.26 -2.06
CA ALA A 101 3.35 -2.51 -2.39
C ALA A 101 4.54 -3.40 -2.75
N GLU A 102 5.49 -2.83 -3.48
CA GLU A 102 6.86 -3.35 -3.51
C GLU A 102 7.56 -3.05 -2.19
N ARG A 103 8.22 -4.07 -1.63
CA ARG A 103 8.95 -3.94 -0.36
C ARG A 103 10.35 -3.40 -0.63
N SER A 104 10.80 -2.48 0.22
CA SER A 104 12.16 -1.95 0.14
C SER A 104 13.20 -3.03 0.39
N THR A 105 14.32 -2.95 -0.31
CA THR A 105 15.56 -3.68 -0.04
C THR A 105 16.66 -2.76 0.50
N ASP A 106 16.37 -1.47 0.62
CA ASP A 106 17.30 -0.45 1.13
C ASP A 106 17.16 -0.35 2.65
N VAL A 107 18.10 -0.97 3.37
CA VAL A 107 18.14 -1.02 4.83
C VAL A 107 18.23 0.36 5.46
N GLU A 108 19.03 1.26 4.90
CA GLU A 108 19.18 2.63 5.43
C GLU A 108 17.90 3.44 5.23
N GLN A 109 17.28 3.35 4.06
CA GLN A 109 16.00 3.99 3.79
C GLN A 109 14.91 3.46 4.74
N MET A 110 14.85 2.15 4.97
CA MET A 110 13.87 1.56 5.91
C MET A 110 14.08 2.06 7.35
N ARG A 111 15.34 2.12 7.81
CA ARG A 111 15.68 2.63 9.14
C ARG A 111 15.25 4.08 9.31
N ASP A 112 15.63 4.94 8.37
CA ASP A 112 15.28 6.36 8.42
C ASP A 112 13.77 6.57 8.37
N THR A 113 13.07 5.87 7.48
CA THR A 113 11.62 6.00 7.32
C THR A 113 10.85 5.47 8.52
N PHE A 114 11.33 4.40 9.19
CA PHE A 114 10.72 3.91 10.44
C PHE A 114 10.65 5.00 11.51
N HIS A 115 11.68 5.83 11.62
CA HIS A 115 11.75 6.90 12.62
C HIS A 115 11.05 8.19 12.20
N THR A 116 10.81 8.39 10.91
CA THR A 116 10.30 9.66 10.37
C THR A 116 8.85 9.59 9.87
N ILE A 117 8.34 8.41 9.54
CA ILE A 117 6.96 8.24 9.08
C ILE A 117 5.97 8.86 10.07
N THR A 118 4.92 9.50 9.57
CA THR A 118 3.93 10.24 10.39
C THR A 118 4.58 11.27 11.33
N ASN A 119 5.64 11.95 10.86
CA ASN A 119 6.43 12.89 11.69
C ASN A 119 7.00 12.25 12.97
N GLY A 120 7.31 10.95 12.95
CA GLY A 120 7.84 10.19 14.08
C GLY A 120 6.79 9.62 15.03
N GLU A 121 5.51 9.92 14.85
CA GLU A 121 4.43 9.44 15.71
C GLU A 121 4.31 7.92 15.75
N TYR A 122 4.64 7.24 14.63
CA TYR A 122 4.61 5.79 14.54
C TYR A 122 5.62 5.15 15.50
N SER A 123 6.90 5.54 15.45
CA SER A 123 7.94 5.01 16.32
C SER A 123 7.69 5.37 17.79
N GLU A 124 7.26 6.60 18.07
CA GLU A 124 6.92 7.05 19.43
C GLU A 124 5.77 6.24 20.05
N LEU A 125 4.75 5.91 19.25
CA LEU A 125 3.66 5.04 19.70
C LEU A 125 4.18 3.64 20.08
N LEU A 126 5.03 3.04 19.25
CA LEU A 126 5.63 1.74 19.54
C LEU A 126 6.52 1.79 20.78
N TYR A 127 7.32 2.85 20.96
CA TYR A 127 8.14 3.04 22.15
C TYR A 127 7.30 3.12 23.44
N LYS A 128 6.18 3.82 23.36
CA LYS A 128 5.24 3.93 24.48
C LYS A 128 4.59 2.60 24.85
N LEU A 129 4.27 1.77 23.84
CA LEU A 129 3.56 0.50 24.05
C LEU A 129 4.51 -0.64 24.46
N PHE A 130 5.72 -0.70 23.90
CA PHE A 130 6.59 -1.87 24.00
C PHE A 130 7.97 -1.58 24.60
N GLY A 131 8.29 -0.30 24.82
CA GLY A 131 9.61 0.15 25.28
C GLY A 131 10.59 0.39 24.13
N LYS A 132 11.29 1.53 24.19
CA LYS A 132 12.20 1.96 23.11
C LYS A 132 13.30 0.95 22.84
N GLU A 133 14.00 0.49 23.88
CA GLU A 133 15.11 -0.47 23.75
C GLU A 133 14.69 -1.75 23.02
N ARG A 134 13.51 -2.27 23.34
CA ARG A 134 12.97 -3.47 22.69
C ARG A 134 12.64 -3.21 21.21
N VAL A 135 11.95 -2.11 20.93
CA VAL A 135 11.54 -1.77 19.54
C VAL A 135 12.77 -1.56 18.67
N GLU A 136 13.77 -0.82 19.14
CA GLU A 136 15.03 -0.62 18.39
C GLU A 136 15.77 -1.95 18.15
N ALA A 137 15.86 -2.80 19.16
CA ALA A 137 16.51 -4.10 19.01
C ALA A 137 15.79 -5.02 18.01
N GLU A 138 14.45 -5.01 18.00
CA GLU A 138 13.65 -5.77 17.05
C GLU A 138 13.75 -5.20 15.62
N LEU A 139 13.79 -3.87 15.47
CA LEU A 139 14.03 -3.21 14.20
C LEU A 139 15.40 -3.59 13.61
N GLU A 140 16.49 -3.42 14.39
CA GLU A 140 17.83 -3.76 13.91
C GLU A 140 17.94 -5.24 13.53
N LYS A 141 17.34 -6.13 14.32
CA LYS A 141 17.29 -7.56 13.99
C LYS A 141 16.51 -7.84 12.70
N PHE A 142 15.43 -7.10 12.41
CA PHE A 142 14.72 -7.18 11.14
C PHE A 142 15.60 -6.69 9.98
N LEU A 143 16.34 -5.61 10.17
CA LEU A 143 17.20 -5.02 9.16
C LEU A 143 18.47 -5.84 8.84
N GLU A 144 18.78 -6.86 9.64
CA GLU A 144 19.86 -7.84 9.36
C GLU A 144 19.49 -8.86 8.27
N PHE A 145 18.22 -8.97 7.87
CA PHE A 145 17.83 -9.89 6.81
C PHE A 145 18.43 -9.50 5.44
N ASP A 146 18.79 -10.51 4.66
CA ASP A 146 19.18 -10.34 3.26
C ASP A 146 17.92 -10.17 2.39
N PHE A 147 17.51 -8.93 2.22
CA PHE A 147 16.29 -8.60 1.48
C PHE A 147 16.46 -8.79 -0.02
N PHE A 148 15.52 -9.47 -0.65
CA PHE A 148 15.41 -9.60 -2.09
C PHE A 148 14.18 -8.83 -2.62
N PRO A 149 14.15 -8.46 -3.92
CA PRO A 149 12.99 -7.81 -4.51
C PRO A 149 11.73 -8.64 -4.36
N ARG A 150 10.74 -8.10 -3.67
CA ARG A 150 9.47 -8.75 -3.38
C ARG A 150 8.34 -7.74 -3.30
N VAL A 151 7.15 -8.23 -3.54
CA VAL A 151 5.91 -7.49 -3.47
C VAL A 151 4.92 -8.23 -2.59
N GLY A 152 4.02 -7.51 -1.98
CA GLY A 152 2.99 -8.13 -1.16
C GLY A 152 1.87 -7.18 -0.82
N GLY A 153 0.78 -7.75 -0.37
CA GLY A 153 -0.42 -6.99 -0.06
C GLY A 153 -1.44 -7.78 0.73
N GLY A 154 -2.53 -7.09 1.00
CA GLY A 154 -3.67 -7.66 1.71
C GLY A 154 -4.97 -7.42 0.96
N ILE A 155 -5.79 -8.45 0.87
CA ILE A 155 -7.14 -8.38 0.30
C ILE A 155 -8.13 -8.37 1.45
N GLY A 156 -8.89 -7.29 1.57
CA GLY A 156 -10.00 -7.20 2.52
C GLY A 156 -11.16 -8.10 2.08
N MET A 157 -11.29 -9.29 2.68
CA MET A 157 -12.22 -10.32 2.20
C MET A 157 -13.68 -9.87 2.25
N THR A 158 -14.07 -9.12 3.26
CA THR A 158 -15.44 -8.56 3.34
C THR A 158 -15.69 -7.56 2.21
N ARG A 159 -14.70 -6.70 1.90
CA ARG A 159 -14.80 -5.74 0.81
C ARG A 159 -14.82 -6.44 -0.55
N MET A 160 -13.98 -7.47 -0.73
CA MET A 160 -13.96 -8.29 -1.96
C MET A 160 -15.32 -8.95 -2.21
N ILE A 161 -15.92 -9.60 -1.20
CA ILE A 161 -17.25 -10.21 -1.33
C ILE A 161 -18.30 -9.14 -1.68
N SER A 162 -18.29 -8.00 -0.99
CA SER A 162 -19.22 -6.91 -1.27
C SER A 162 -19.05 -6.34 -2.69
N ALA A 163 -17.83 -6.33 -3.22
CA ALA A 163 -17.57 -5.90 -4.60
C ALA A 163 -18.05 -6.93 -5.63
N LEU A 164 -17.87 -8.23 -5.36
CA LEU A 164 -18.39 -9.32 -6.20
C LEU A 164 -19.91 -9.34 -6.26
N ASP A 165 -20.60 -9.01 -5.18
CA ASP A 165 -22.05 -8.93 -5.15
C ASP A 165 -22.62 -7.78 -6.02
N LYS A 166 -21.76 -6.86 -6.50
CA LYS A 166 -22.16 -5.71 -7.34
C LYS A 166 -21.98 -5.95 -8.85
N ILE A 167 -21.36 -7.06 -9.24
CA ILE A 167 -21.13 -7.45 -10.64
C ILE A 167 -21.90 -8.74 -10.99
#